data_e41913dc5810a18305563804171ad80e
#
_entry.id   e41913dc5810a18305563804171ad80e
#
_cell.length_a   1.000
_cell.length_b   1.000
_cell.length_c   1.000
_cell.angle_alpha   90.00
_cell.angle_beta   90.00
_cell.angle_gamma   90.00
#
_symmetry.space_group_name_H-M   'P 1'
#
loop_
_entity.id
_entity.type
_entity.pdbx_description
1 polymer ?
#
loop_
_entity_poly.entity_id
_entity_poly.type
_entity_poly.pdbx_seq_one_letter_code
_entity_poly.pdbx_strand_id
1 'polypeptide(L)'
;MKKMTMADIAKVAGVSKTTVSRYYNGGYVKEETRQKIEKIVKEYDYEPNVLAANLKASKTHTVGIVCPTLTSYASSRMMMNIDQFLKKHHYTTVIINTNHDELDEIKSITKLMQLKVDGIVLLATSITMAHRDIASKSSIPIVFMAQAYDDGVSVINNDYEAGYTIGEYIYSKGHRNVVYLGVSRKDVAVGVIRRQGVYDGLQDVHPHFLETDFSVEKTMDKLNDYLKNHTCPTAIICATDTIAMGCM
;
A
#
# COMPACT_ATOMS: atom_id res chain seq x y z
N MET A 1 15.76 14.94 34.11
CA MET A 1 16.72 13.82 34.36
C MET A 1 17.32 13.42 33.02
N LYS A 2 18.64 13.16 32.97
CA LYS A 2 19.33 12.71 31.75
C LYS A 2 18.87 11.27 31.44
N LYS A 3 18.32 11.05 30.25
CA LYS A 3 17.82 9.73 29.82
C LYS A 3 19.03 8.76 29.77
N MET A 4 18.92 7.61 30.44
CA MET A 4 19.97 6.56 30.44
C MET A 4 20.27 6.11 29.02
N THR A 5 21.50 5.77 28.74
CA THR A 5 21.92 5.20 27.45
C THR A 5 22.33 3.73 27.63
N MET A 6 22.43 2.98 26.54
CA MET A 6 22.92 1.59 26.56
C MET A 6 24.34 1.50 27.18
N ALA A 7 25.14 2.54 27.03
CA ALA A 7 26.46 2.61 27.64
C ALA A 7 26.39 2.80 29.16
N ASP A 8 25.43 3.59 29.66
CA ASP A 8 25.19 3.78 31.08
C ASP A 8 24.69 2.49 31.73
N ILE A 9 23.74 1.76 31.08
CA ILE A 9 23.30 0.43 31.54
C ILE A 9 24.49 -0.55 31.62
N ALA A 10 25.33 -0.58 30.59
CA ALA A 10 26.52 -1.43 30.57
C ALA A 10 27.47 -1.12 31.73
N LYS A 11 27.69 0.17 32.04
CA LYS A 11 28.52 0.64 33.14
C LYS A 11 27.95 0.23 34.51
N VAL A 12 26.64 0.43 34.72
CA VAL A 12 25.97 0.06 35.98
C VAL A 12 25.94 -1.47 36.17
N ALA A 13 25.72 -2.23 35.09
CA ALA A 13 25.74 -3.68 35.11
C ALA A 13 27.14 -4.29 35.23
N GLY A 14 28.21 -3.52 35.04
CA GLY A 14 29.60 -4.00 35.02
C GLY A 14 29.91 -4.94 33.86
N VAL A 15 29.28 -4.70 32.70
CA VAL A 15 29.44 -5.51 31.49
C VAL A 15 29.80 -4.64 30.29
N SER A 16 30.17 -5.28 29.17
CA SER A 16 30.42 -4.55 27.92
C SER A 16 29.12 -4.07 27.29
N LYS A 17 29.17 -2.98 26.52
CA LYS A 17 28.07 -2.49 25.72
C LYS A 17 27.57 -3.56 24.75
N THR A 18 28.47 -4.40 24.22
CA THR A 18 28.14 -5.53 23.34
C THR A 18 27.29 -6.59 24.07
N THR A 19 27.54 -6.83 25.37
CA THR A 19 26.74 -7.76 26.19
C THR A 19 25.33 -7.24 26.40
N VAL A 20 25.14 -5.95 26.65
CA VAL A 20 23.82 -5.32 26.74
C VAL A 20 23.10 -5.35 25.39
N SER A 21 23.81 -5.11 24.27
CA SER A 21 23.26 -5.24 22.94
C SER A 21 22.79 -6.68 22.63
N ARG A 22 23.56 -7.70 23.01
CA ARG A 22 23.16 -9.11 22.88
C ARG A 22 21.91 -9.44 23.71
N TYR A 23 21.79 -8.90 24.91
CA TYR A 23 20.61 -9.06 25.76
C TYR A 23 19.33 -8.62 25.02
N TYR A 24 19.35 -7.43 24.40
CA TYR A 24 18.19 -6.90 23.66
C TYR A 24 17.93 -7.59 22.33
N ASN A 25 18.97 -8.09 21.66
CA ASN A 25 18.85 -8.72 20.34
C ASN A 25 18.68 -10.26 20.43
N GLY A 26 18.35 -10.81 21.60
CA GLY A 26 18.12 -12.25 21.77
C GLY A 26 19.39 -13.12 21.67
N GLY A 27 20.57 -12.48 21.67
CA GLY A 27 21.86 -13.22 21.65
C GLY A 27 22.18 -13.88 22.99
N TYR A 28 23.14 -14.80 22.96
CA TYR A 28 23.56 -15.50 24.16
C TYR A 28 24.17 -14.55 25.19
N VAL A 29 23.60 -14.55 26.39
CA VAL A 29 24.08 -13.89 27.61
C VAL A 29 23.93 -14.87 28.76
N LYS A 30 24.94 -15.03 29.61
CA LYS A 30 24.90 -15.88 30.81
C LYS A 30 23.69 -15.47 31.67
N GLU A 31 22.98 -16.44 32.25
CA GLU A 31 21.73 -16.21 32.99
C GLU A 31 21.91 -15.20 34.15
N GLU A 32 22.96 -15.31 34.92
CA GLU A 32 23.28 -14.37 35.99
C GLU A 32 23.44 -12.92 35.47
N THR A 33 24.10 -12.76 34.33
CA THR A 33 24.28 -11.47 33.67
C THR A 33 22.97 -10.93 33.11
N ARG A 34 22.13 -11.82 32.56
CA ARG A 34 20.79 -11.49 32.07
C ARG A 34 19.92 -10.90 33.16
N GLN A 35 19.82 -11.59 34.30
CA GLN A 35 19.02 -11.16 35.44
C GLN A 35 19.53 -9.82 36.01
N LYS A 36 20.85 -9.62 36.02
CA LYS A 36 21.47 -8.36 36.49
C LYS A 36 21.08 -7.20 35.56
N ILE A 37 21.15 -7.39 34.24
CA ILE A 37 20.76 -6.38 33.25
C ILE A 37 19.25 -6.09 33.38
N GLU A 38 18.41 -7.13 33.49
CA GLU A 38 16.97 -7.00 33.61
C GLU A 38 16.55 -6.18 34.83
N LYS A 39 17.19 -6.40 35.98
CA LYS A 39 16.96 -5.62 37.21
C LYS A 39 17.26 -4.13 37.00
N ILE A 40 18.40 -3.82 36.38
CA ILE A 40 18.83 -2.45 36.11
C ILE A 40 17.89 -1.77 35.11
N VAL A 41 17.50 -2.49 34.03
CA VAL A 41 16.57 -1.99 33.02
C VAL A 41 15.21 -1.63 33.65
N LYS A 42 14.69 -2.47 34.53
CA LYS A 42 13.44 -2.19 35.29
C LYS A 42 13.58 -1.03 36.27
N GLU A 43 14.70 -0.97 36.99
CA GLU A 43 14.95 0.08 37.98
C GLU A 43 15.03 1.48 37.36
N TYR A 44 15.62 1.59 36.17
CA TYR A 44 15.82 2.87 35.49
C TYR A 44 14.78 3.12 34.38
N ASP A 45 13.78 2.27 34.25
CA ASP A 45 12.76 2.32 33.17
C ASP A 45 13.40 2.58 31.78
N TYR A 46 14.48 1.78 31.52
CA TYR A 46 15.28 2.00 30.34
C TYR A 46 14.71 1.23 29.13
N GLU A 47 14.33 1.96 28.12
CA GLU A 47 14.04 1.42 26.80
C GLU A 47 15.15 1.75 25.79
N PRO A 48 15.62 0.77 25.00
CA PRO A 48 16.59 1.03 23.95
C PRO A 48 16.05 2.07 22.97
N ASN A 49 16.85 3.06 22.64
CA ASN A 49 16.50 3.95 21.53
C ASN A 49 16.71 3.19 20.21
N VAL A 50 15.61 2.66 19.67
CA VAL A 50 15.58 1.90 18.42
C VAL A 50 16.17 2.71 17.26
N LEU A 51 15.93 4.02 17.22
CA LEU A 51 16.52 4.90 16.21
C LEU A 51 18.04 4.97 16.30
N ALA A 52 18.58 5.05 17.53
CA ALA A 52 20.03 5.07 17.73
C ALA A 52 20.70 3.71 17.49
N ALA A 53 19.97 2.61 17.71
CA ALA A 53 20.41 1.26 17.37
C ALA A 53 20.42 1.06 15.84
N ASN A 54 19.39 1.52 15.15
CA ASN A 54 19.23 1.44 13.70
C ASN A 54 20.23 2.30 12.92
N LEU A 55 20.73 3.40 13.50
CA LEU A 55 21.80 4.22 12.90
C LEU A 55 23.13 3.45 12.70
N LYS A 56 23.35 2.37 13.46
CA LYS A 56 24.53 1.48 13.34
C LYS A 56 24.22 0.14 12.67
N ALA A 57 22.96 -0.23 12.56
CA ALA A 57 22.53 -1.46 11.94
C ALA A 57 22.42 -1.28 10.41
N SER A 58 22.74 -2.33 9.66
CA SER A 58 22.54 -2.35 8.21
C SER A 58 21.04 -2.45 7.81
N LYS A 59 20.16 -2.71 8.78
CA LYS A 59 18.71 -2.83 8.62
C LYS A 59 17.98 -2.07 9.72
N THR A 60 16.87 -1.42 9.33
CA THR A 60 16.00 -0.68 10.26
C THR A 60 14.78 -1.48 10.71
N HIS A 61 14.56 -2.65 10.12
CA HIS A 61 13.34 -3.46 10.29
C HIS A 61 12.07 -2.63 10.10
N THR A 62 12.11 -1.73 9.14
CA THR A 62 10.98 -0.85 8.79
C THR A 62 10.71 -0.94 7.30
N VAL A 63 9.44 -1.09 6.92
CA VAL A 63 8.98 -1.04 5.53
C VAL A 63 7.97 0.09 5.40
N GLY A 64 8.14 0.93 4.37
CA GLY A 64 7.18 1.96 4.02
C GLY A 64 6.10 1.43 3.09
N ILE A 65 4.86 1.83 3.29
CA ILE A 65 3.76 1.64 2.35
C ILE A 65 3.24 3.01 1.95
N VAL A 66 3.28 3.32 0.67
CA VAL A 66 2.67 4.51 0.10
C VAL A 66 1.39 4.08 -0.62
N CYS A 67 0.26 4.68 -0.27
CA CYS A 67 -1.03 4.29 -0.82
C CYS A 67 -1.89 5.51 -1.17
N PRO A 68 -2.74 5.42 -2.22
CA PRO A 68 -3.55 6.54 -2.67
C PRO A 68 -4.72 6.84 -1.73
N THR A 69 -5.21 5.83 -1.01
CA THR A 69 -6.33 5.99 -0.08
C THR A 69 -6.36 4.88 0.97
N LEU A 70 -6.86 5.21 2.16
CA LEU A 70 -7.13 4.28 3.24
C LEU A 70 -8.61 3.82 3.27
N THR A 71 -9.48 4.46 2.51
CA THR A 71 -10.93 4.22 2.54
C THR A 71 -11.39 3.15 1.55
N SER A 72 -10.59 2.80 0.54
CA SER A 72 -10.91 1.70 -0.36
C SER A 72 -10.79 0.36 0.35
N TYR A 73 -11.82 -0.47 0.24
CA TYR A 73 -11.83 -1.82 0.82
C TYR A 73 -10.68 -2.69 0.30
N ALA A 74 -10.44 -2.67 -1.02
CA ALA A 74 -9.36 -3.44 -1.64
C ALA A 74 -7.98 -2.98 -1.14
N SER A 75 -7.70 -1.67 -1.18
CA SER A 75 -6.43 -1.10 -0.71
C SER A 75 -6.20 -1.37 0.78
N SER A 76 -7.23 -1.17 1.61
CA SER A 76 -7.15 -1.42 3.06
C SER A 76 -6.83 -2.89 3.36
N ARG A 77 -7.48 -3.83 2.68
CA ARG A 77 -7.21 -5.26 2.85
C ARG A 77 -5.81 -5.65 2.41
N MET A 78 -5.32 -5.11 1.29
CA MET A 78 -3.93 -5.33 0.85
C MET A 78 -2.95 -4.85 1.92
N MET A 79 -3.09 -3.60 2.39
CA MET A 79 -2.22 -3.04 3.40
C MET A 79 -2.26 -3.81 4.72
N MET A 80 -3.43 -4.22 5.19
CA MET A 80 -3.56 -5.03 6.40
C MET A 80 -2.84 -6.37 6.29
N ASN A 81 -2.95 -7.05 5.15
CA ASN A 81 -2.27 -8.34 4.94
C ASN A 81 -0.75 -8.17 4.86
N ILE A 82 -0.26 -7.11 4.19
CA ILE A 82 1.16 -6.77 4.14
C ILE A 82 1.68 -6.49 5.54
N ASP A 83 0.99 -5.65 6.31
CA ASP A 83 1.37 -5.30 7.69
C ASP A 83 1.42 -6.55 8.60
N GLN A 84 0.41 -7.42 8.52
CA GLN A 84 0.40 -8.67 9.29
C GLN A 84 1.56 -9.60 8.90
N PHE A 85 1.88 -9.71 7.61
CA PHE A 85 3.01 -10.49 7.14
C PHE A 85 4.34 -9.91 7.63
N LEU A 86 4.53 -8.60 7.51
CA LEU A 86 5.73 -7.91 7.96
C LEU A 86 5.94 -8.02 9.47
N LYS A 87 4.87 -7.90 10.27
CA LYS A 87 4.91 -8.10 11.73
C LYS A 87 5.37 -9.50 12.13
N LYS A 88 4.94 -10.54 11.40
CA LYS A 88 5.43 -11.92 11.65
C LYS A 88 6.93 -12.05 11.42
N HIS A 89 7.51 -11.19 10.60
CA HIS A 89 8.94 -11.13 10.30
C HIS A 89 9.66 -10.03 11.09
N HIS A 90 9.05 -9.51 12.16
CA HIS A 90 9.61 -8.48 13.03
C HIS A 90 9.89 -7.15 12.33
N TYR A 91 9.12 -6.81 11.30
CA TYR A 91 9.16 -5.50 10.66
C TYR A 91 8.05 -4.59 11.20
N THR A 92 8.38 -3.31 11.29
CA THR A 92 7.42 -2.23 11.55
C THR A 92 6.98 -1.64 10.22
N THR A 93 5.69 -1.35 10.08
CA THR A 93 5.13 -0.73 8.87
C THR A 93 4.88 0.76 9.08
N VAL A 94 5.32 1.58 8.14
CA VAL A 94 5.00 3.02 8.07
C VAL A 94 4.10 3.24 6.87
N ILE A 95 2.84 3.62 7.10
CA ILE A 95 1.86 3.85 6.03
C ILE A 95 1.71 5.35 5.80
N ILE A 96 1.82 5.77 4.53
CA ILE A 96 1.60 7.16 4.09
C ILE A 96 0.46 7.16 3.07
N ASN A 97 -0.60 7.92 3.39
CA ASN A 97 -1.72 8.15 2.50
C ASN A 97 -1.49 9.43 1.69
N THR A 98 -1.62 9.35 0.37
CA THR A 98 -1.32 10.46 -0.57
C THR A 98 -2.56 11.10 -1.17
N ASN A 99 -3.76 10.61 -0.84
CA ASN A 99 -5.04 11.13 -1.36
C ASN A 99 -5.07 11.24 -2.89
N HIS A 100 -4.52 10.26 -3.60
CA HIS A 100 -4.40 10.24 -5.07
C HIS A 100 -3.53 11.37 -5.65
N ASP A 101 -2.66 12.00 -4.86
CA ASP A 101 -1.72 13.02 -5.31
C ASP A 101 -0.38 12.38 -5.71
N GLU A 102 -0.11 12.36 -7.03
CA GLU A 102 1.13 11.80 -7.59
C GLU A 102 2.40 12.53 -7.10
N LEU A 103 2.32 13.84 -6.84
CA LEU A 103 3.46 14.60 -6.31
C LEU A 103 3.73 14.21 -4.85
N ASP A 104 2.67 13.97 -4.09
CA ASP A 104 2.82 13.50 -2.71
C ASP A 104 3.32 12.05 -2.65
N GLU A 105 2.99 11.21 -3.63
CA GLU A 105 3.58 9.87 -3.78
C GLU A 105 5.11 9.96 -3.89
N ILE A 106 5.63 10.79 -4.80
CA ILE A 106 7.08 10.99 -5.00
C ILE A 106 7.77 11.57 -3.76
N LYS A 107 7.15 12.57 -3.11
CA LYS A 107 7.66 13.14 -1.86
C LYS A 107 7.70 12.09 -0.74
N SER A 108 6.68 11.26 -0.66
CA SER A 108 6.55 10.20 0.34
C SER A 108 7.62 9.11 0.16
N ILE A 109 7.88 8.69 -1.08
CA ILE A 109 8.99 7.78 -1.41
C ILE A 109 10.32 8.40 -0.96
N THR A 110 10.58 9.66 -1.33
CA THR A 110 11.80 10.37 -0.94
C THR A 110 11.96 10.42 0.58
N LYS A 111 10.88 10.71 1.31
CA LYS A 111 10.88 10.76 2.77
C LYS A 111 11.19 9.39 3.39
N LEU A 112 10.62 8.31 2.86
CA LEU A 112 10.91 6.95 3.32
C LEU A 112 12.37 6.55 3.05
N MET A 113 12.94 6.96 1.92
CA MET A 113 14.36 6.77 1.62
C MET A 113 15.25 7.52 2.63
N GLN A 114 14.90 8.76 2.99
CA GLN A 114 15.61 9.53 4.03
C GLN A 114 15.50 8.88 5.41
N LEU A 115 14.37 8.25 5.73
CA LEU A 115 14.17 7.46 6.94
C LEU A 115 14.93 6.13 6.92
N LYS A 116 15.56 5.78 5.78
CA LYS A 116 16.33 4.54 5.58
C LYS A 116 15.50 3.29 5.87
N VAL A 117 14.25 3.26 5.41
CA VAL A 117 13.46 2.03 5.49
C VAL A 117 14.10 0.92 4.66
N ASP A 118 13.86 -0.34 5.01
CA ASP A 118 14.49 -1.49 4.35
C ASP A 118 13.81 -1.86 3.02
N GLY A 119 12.60 -1.35 2.78
CA GLY A 119 11.85 -1.54 1.54
C GLY A 119 10.65 -0.62 1.47
N ILE A 120 10.13 -0.41 0.27
CA ILE A 120 8.94 0.40 0.01
C ILE A 120 7.95 -0.43 -0.81
N VAL A 121 6.69 -0.41 -0.42
CA VAL A 121 5.56 -0.91 -1.20
C VAL A 121 4.77 0.30 -1.67
N LEU A 122 4.64 0.46 -2.99
CA LEU A 122 3.95 1.57 -3.61
C LEU A 122 2.67 1.09 -4.30
N LEU A 123 1.53 1.49 -3.78
CA LEU A 123 0.24 1.39 -4.46
C LEU A 123 0.05 2.69 -5.24
N ALA A 124 0.63 2.78 -6.43
CA ALA A 124 0.57 4.00 -7.23
C ALA A 124 -0.80 4.16 -7.91
N THR A 125 -1.24 5.41 -8.04
CA THR A 125 -2.40 5.74 -8.88
C THR A 125 -2.05 5.55 -10.35
N SER A 126 -0.84 5.96 -10.74
CA SER A 126 -0.28 5.76 -12.08
C SER A 126 1.25 5.68 -12.01
N ILE A 127 1.89 5.04 -13.00
CA ILE A 127 3.35 5.02 -13.09
C ILE A 127 3.81 6.11 -14.04
N THR A 128 4.24 7.24 -13.48
CA THR A 128 4.76 8.38 -14.23
C THR A 128 6.27 8.28 -14.45
N MET A 129 6.83 9.18 -15.28
CA MET A 129 8.28 9.31 -15.46
C MET A 129 9.00 9.62 -14.14
N ALA A 130 8.37 10.39 -13.24
CA ALA A 130 8.94 10.69 -11.93
C ALA A 130 9.04 9.43 -11.04
N HIS A 131 8.06 8.53 -11.10
CA HIS A 131 8.13 7.23 -10.42
C HIS A 131 9.28 6.36 -10.97
N ARG A 132 9.45 6.33 -12.30
CA ARG A 132 10.56 5.61 -12.96
C ARG A 132 11.91 6.18 -12.54
N ASP A 133 12.04 7.50 -12.55
CA ASP A 133 13.29 8.19 -12.18
C ASP A 133 13.67 7.94 -10.71
N ILE A 134 12.72 8.06 -9.77
CA ILE A 134 13.01 7.80 -8.36
C ILE A 134 13.30 6.32 -8.10
N ALA A 135 12.60 5.40 -8.75
CA ALA A 135 12.83 3.96 -8.60
C ALA A 135 14.20 3.55 -9.12
N SER A 136 14.61 4.06 -10.29
CA SER A 136 15.92 3.74 -10.89
C SER A 136 17.11 4.25 -10.06
N LYS A 137 16.92 5.32 -9.29
CA LYS A 137 17.94 5.92 -8.42
C LYS A 137 17.90 5.40 -6.99
N SER A 138 16.86 4.64 -6.65
CA SER A 138 16.67 4.14 -5.28
C SER A 138 17.67 3.06 -4.93
N SER A 139 18.36 3.22 -3.79
CA SER A 139 19.13 2.14 -3.16
C SER A 139 18.26 1.21 -2.31
N ILE A 140 16.98 1.53 -2.12
CA ILE A 140 16.02 0.76 -1.35
C ILE A 140 15.09 0.06 -2.34
N PRO A 141 14.82 -1.26 -2.19
CA PRO A 141 13.91 -1.97 -3.06
C PRO A 141 12.49 -1.38 -2.98
N ILE A 142 11.89 -1.15 -4.15
CA ILE A 142 10.50 -0.68 -4.29
C ILE A 142 9.72 -1.76 -5.02
N VAL A 143 8.60 -2.19 -4.40
CA VAL A 143 7.63 -3.09 -5.02
C VAL A 143 6.40 -2.29 -5.40
N PHE A 144 6.05 -2.33 -6.68
CA PHE A 144 4.85 -1.69 -7.20
C PHE A 144 3.65 -2.62 -7.07
N MET A 145 2.52 -2.10 -6.63
CA MET A 145 1.29 -2.87 -6.48
C MET A 145 0.16 -2.25 -7.29
N ALA A 146 -0.66 -3.11 -7.87
CA ALA A 146 -1.82 -2.79 -8.71
C ALA A 146 -1.49 -2.17 -10.08
N GLN A 147 -0.32 -1.58 -10.27
CA GLN A 147 0.16 -1.04 -11.56
C GLN A 147 1.43 -1.79 -11.99
N ALA A 148 1.55 -2.09 -13.28
CA ALA A 148 2.73 -2.73 -13.83
C ALA A 148 3.90 -1.75 -13.96
N TYR A 149 5.08 -2.19 -13.55
CA TYR A 149 6.34 -1.47 -13.71
C TYR A 149 7.38 -2.39 -14.36
N ASP A 150 7.74 -2.12 -15.60
CA ASP A 150 8.53 -3.02 -16.44
C ASP A 150 9.99 -3.17 -15.99
N ASP A 151 10.54 -2.13 -15.33
CA ASP A 151 11.94 -2.09 -14.91
C ASP A 151 12.14 -2.56 -13.46
N GLY A 152 11.14 -3.20 -12.85
CA GLY A 152 11.20 -3.61 -11.44
C GLY A 152 10.22 -4.70 -11.05
N VAL A 153 9.95 -4.79 -9.76
CA VAL A 153 9.03 -5.80 -9.23
C VAL A 153 7.63 -5.23 -9.11
N SER A 154 6.66 -5.88 -9.76
CA SER A 154 5.25 -5.53 -9.67
C SER A 154 4.41 -6.72 -9.23
N VAL A 155 3.39 -6.44 -8.43
CA VAL A 155 2.32 -7.38 -8.07
C VAL A 155 1.01 -6.79 -8.58
N ILE A 156 0.46 -7.38 -9.63
CA ILE A 156 -0.73 -6.88 -10.33
C ILE A 156 -1.89 -7.86 -10.23
N ASN A 157 -3.10 -7.36 -10.40
CA ASN A 157 -4.28 -8.18 -10.61
C ASN A 157 -4.37 -8.58 -12.09
N ASN A 158 -5.11 -9.65 -12.39
CA ASN A 158 -5.47 -9.96 -13.76
C ASN A 158 -6.68 -9.09 -14.17
N ASP A 159 -6.43 -7.79 -14.37
CA ASP A 159 -7.46 -6.78 -14.61
C ASP A 159 -8.24 -7.03 -15.91
N TYR A 160 -7.58 -7.51 -16.95
CA TYR A 160 -8.24 -7.86 -18.20
C TYR A 160 -9.26 -8.98 -17.99
N GLU A 161 -8.85 -10.09 -17.39
CA GLU A 161 -9.72 -11.25 -17.17
C GLU A 161 -10.89 -10.93 -16.25
N ALA A 162 -10.63 -10.13 -15.20
CA ALA A 162 -11.69 -9.66 -14.30
C ALA A 162 -12.74 -8.84 -15.07
N GLY A 163 -12.29 -7.95 -15.94
CA GLY A 163 -13.17 -7.18 -16.81
C GLY A 163 -13.93 -8.05 -17.82
N TYR A 164 -13.22 -8.95 -18.50
CA TYR A 164 -13.80 -9.86 -19.50
C TYR A 164 -14.90 -10.74 -18.88
N THR A 165 -14.63 -11.36 -17.74
CA THR A 165 -15.59 -12.23 -17.03
C THR A 165 -16.88 -11.48 -16.70
N ILE A 166 -16.81 -10.24 -16.25
CA ILE A 166 -17.99 -9.43 -15.95
C ILE A 166 -18.75 -9.06 -17.23
N GLY A 167 -18.03 -8.64 -18.28
CA GLY A 167 -18.63 -8.32 -19.58
C GLY A 167 -19.36 -9.52 -20.19
N GLU A 168 -18.70 -10.67 -20.24
CA GLU A 168 -19.27 -11.93 -20.72
C GLU A 168 -20.50 -12.36 -19.91
N TYR A 169 -20.44 -12.24 -18.58
CA TYR A 169 -21.57 -12.54 -17.71
C TYR A 169 -22.78 -11.67 -18.04
N ILE A 170 -22.62 -10.38 -18.15
CA ILE A 170 -23.71 -9.44 -18.48
C ILE A 170 -24.26 -9.71 -19.87
N TYR A 171 -23.38 -9.98 -20.85
CA TYR A 171 -23.77 -10.35 -22.19
C TYR A 171 -24.59 -11.65 -22.22
N SER A 172 -24.14 -12.69 -21.51
CA SER A 172 -24.82 -14.00 -21.42
C SER A 172 -26.20 -13.92 -20.77
N LYS A 173 -26.45 -12.92 -19.91
CA LYS A 173 -27.76 -12.65 -19.31
C LYS A 173 -28.72 -11.90 -20.28
N GLY A 174 -28.27 -11.56 -21.47
CA GLY A 174 -29.09 -10.92 -22.49
C GLY A 174 -29.19 -9.40 -22.36
N HIS A 175 -28.41 -8.76 -21.49
CA HIS A 175 -28.40 -7.30 -21.38
C HIS A 175 -27.75 -6.67 -22.61
N ARG A 176 -28.42 -5.64 -23.17
CA ARG A 176 -27.95 -4.89 -24.35
C ARG A 176 -27.94 -3.38 -24.13
N ASN A 177 -28.72 -2.88 -23.16
CA ASN A 177 -28.68 -1.50 -22.71
C ASN A 177 -27.87 -1.47 -21.39
N VAL A 178 -26.57 -1.22 -21.52
CA VAL A 178 -25.57 -1.33 -20.44
C VAL A 178 -24.89 0.00 -20.22
N VAL A 179 -24.73 0.39 -18.95
CA VAL A 179 -23.86 1.50 -18.52
C VAL A 179 -22.61 0.92 -17.88
N TYR A 180 -21.44 1.47 -18.20
CA TYR A 180 -20.19 1.17 -17.54
C TYR A 180 -19.66 2.41 -16.81
N LEU A 181 -19.62 2.36 -15.48
CA LEU A 181 -19.01 3.37 -14.62
C LEU A 181 -17.57 2.97 -14.35
N GLY A 182 -16.67 3.82 -14.80
CA GLY A 182 -15.22 3.57 -14.70
C GLY A 182 -14.44 4.83 -14.40
N VAL A 183 -13.13 4.69 -14.38
CA VAL A 183 -12.19 5.76 -14.05
C VAL A 183 -11.43 6.23 -15.28
N SER A 184 -10.69 7.33 -15.12
CA SER A 184 -9.83 7.91 -16.14
C SER A 184 -8.79 6.91 -16.65
N ARG A 185 -8.39 7.03 -17.91
CA ARG A 185 -7.28 6.26 -18.51
C ARG A 185 -5.91 6.50 -17.88
N LYS A 186 -5.78 7.48 -16.99
CA LYS A 186 -4.55 7.66 -16.20
C LYS A 186 -4.27 6.46 -15.30
N ASP A 187 -5.30 5.83 -14.75
CA ASP A 187 -5.19 4.52 -14.13
C ASP A 187 -5.16 3.45 -15.21
N VAL A 188 -3.98 2.94 -15.52
CA VAL A 188 -3.79 1.95 -16.60
C VAL A 188 -4.46 0.62 -16.28
N ALA A 189 -4.36 0.15 -15.04
CA ALA A 189 -4.93 -1.13 -14.63
C ALA A 189 -6.46 -1.15 -14.75
N VAL A 190 -7.14 -0.19 -14.13
CA VAL A 190 -8.61 -0.15 -14.06
C VAL A 190 -9.21 0.60 -15.24
N GLY A 191 -8.65 1.76 -15.59
CA GLY A 191 -9.19 2.65 -16.63
C GLY A 191 -8.86 2.24 -18.07
N VAL A 192 -7.86 1.37 -18.27
CA VAL A 192 -7.50 0.86 -19.60
C VAL A 192 -7.66 -0.65 -19.67
N ILE A 193 -6.93 -1.42 -18.88
CA ILE A 193 -6.84 -2.88 -19.05
C ILE A 193 -8.15 -3.55 -18.63
N ARG A 194 -8.69 -3.27 -17.44
CA ARG A 194 -9.97 -3.83 -16.98
C ARG A 194 -11.12 -3.39 -17.88
N ARG A 195 -11.13 -2.11 -18.25
CA ARG A 195 -12.13 -1.56 -19.17
C ARG A 195 -12.13 -2.28 -20.52
N GLN A 196 -10.93 -2.55 -21.07
CA GLN A 196 -10.82 -3.31 -22.32
C GLN A 196 -11.42 -4.70 -22.18
N GLY A 197 -11.09 -5.40 -21.07
CA GLY A 197 -11.69 -6.69 -20.77
C GLY A 197 -13.23 -6.64 -20.75
N VAL A 198 -13.82 -5.62 -20.08
CA VAL A 198 -15.28 -5.44 -20.05
C VAL A 198 -15.86 -5.31 -21.47
N TYR A 199 -15.23 -4.50 -22.32
CA TYR A 199 -15.71 -4.28 -23.67
C TYR A 199 -15.61 -5.54 -24.53
N ASP A 200 -14.51 -6.26 -24.43
CA ASP A 200 -14.31 -7.52 -25.18
C ASP A 200 -15.30 -8.61 -24.71
N GLY A 201 -15.57 -8.68 -23.39
CA GLY A 201 -16.57 -9.60 -22.83
C GLY A 201 -18.01 -9.25 -23.21
N LEU A 202 -18.32 -7.98 -23.43
CA LEU A 202 -19.62 -7.52 -23.92
C LEU A 202 -19.84 -7.75 -25.42
N GLN A 203 -18.81 -8.18 -26.16
CA GLN A 203 -18.84 -8.51 -27.58
C GLN A 203 -19.34 -7.34 -28.45
N ASP A 204 -20.54 -7.45 -29.06
CA ASP A 204 -21.18 -6.44 -29.91
C ASP A 204 -21.97 -5.38 -29.13
N VAL A 205 -22.03 -5.49 -27.79
CA VAL A 205 -22.68 -4.50 -26.93
C VAL A 205 -21.71 -3.38 -26.57
N HIS A 206 -22.07 -2.16 -26.96
CA HIS A 206 -21.31 -0.96 -26.64
C HIS A 206 -21.92 -0.26 -25.42
N PRO A 207 -21.33 -0.40 -24.21
CA PRO A 207 -21.89 0.23 -23.03
C PRO A 207 -21.73 1.75 -23.08
N HIS A 208 -22.70 2.48 -22.53
CA HIS A 208 -22.52 3.91 -22.30
C HIS A 208 -21.50 4.11 -21.17
N PHE A 209 -20.37 4.76 -21.47
CA PHE A 209 -19.32 4.98 -20.49
C PHE A 209 -19.54 6.27 -19.71
N LEU A 210 -19.54 6.15 -18.37
CA LEU A 210 -19.55 7.28 -17.46
C LEU A 210 -18.23 7.32 -16.69
N GLU A 211 -17.45 8.36 -16.93
CA GLU A 211 -16.21 8.56 -16.18
C GLU A 211 -16.50 9.14 -14.80
N THR A 212 -16.06 8.42 -13.77
CA THR A 212 -16.08 8.85 -12.38
C THR A 212 -14.65 8.94 -11.85
N ASP A 213 -14.51 9.05 -10.56
CA ASP A 213 -13.30 8.73 -9.82
C ASP A 213 -13.57 7.55 -8.87
N PHE A 214 -12.69 7.32 -7.89
CA PHE A 214 -12.89 6.27 -6.89
C PHE A 214 -13.77 6.74 -5.71
N SER A 215 -14.70 7.70 -5.90
CA SER A 215 -15.59 8.19 -4.84
C SER A 215 -17.03 7.76 -5.04
N VAL A 216 -17.71 7.51 -3.93
CA VAL A 216 -19.14 7.17 -3.89
C VAL A 216 -19.99 8.35 -4.39
N GLU A 217 -19.70 9.56 -3.88
CA GLU A 217 -20.44 10.77 -4.15
C GLU A 217 -20.45 11.11 -5.65
N LYS A 218 -19.28 11.14 -6.26
CA LYS A 218 -19.17 11.48 -7.69
C LYS A 218 -19.81 10.41 -8.59
N THR A 219 -19.75 9.17 -8.16
CA THR A 219 -20.44 8.08 -8.87
C THR A 219 -21.94 8.28 -8.83
N MET A 220 -22.49 8.55 -7.65
CA MET A 220 -23.92 8.82 -7.45
C MET A 220 -24.39 10.01 -8.30
N ASP A 221 -23.65 11.14 -8.27
CA ASP A 221 -23.98 12.32 -9.06
C ASP A 221 -24.01 12.03 -10.56
N LYS A 222 -22.97 11.35 -11.07
CA LYS A 222 -22.87 11.00 -12.50
C LYS A 222 -23.97 10.06 -12.94
N LEU A 223 -24.31 9.06 -12.14
CA LEU A 223 -25.38 8.12 -12.46
C LEU A 223 -26.75 8.80 -12.41
N ASN A 224 -27.03 9.63 -11.39
CA ASN A 224 -28.26 10.37 -11.28
C ASN A 224 -28.48 11.32 -12.47
N ASP A 225 -27.45 12.02 -12.91
CA ASP A 225 -27.54 12.90 -14.07
C ASP A 225 -27.77 12.12 -15.35
N TYR A 226 -27.17 10.95 -15.49
CA TYR A 226 -27.43 10.06 -16.62
C TYR A 226 -28.89 9.58 -16.64
N LEU A 227 -29.39 9.09 -15.51
CA LEU A 227 -30.76 8.52 -15.40
C LEU A 227 -31.87 9.56 -15.62
N LYS A 228 -31.62 10.86 -15.37
CA LYS A 228 -32.57 11.94 -15.67
C LYS A 228 -32.78 12.14 -17.18
N ASN A 229 -31.76 11.84 -17.99
CA ASN A 229 -31.72 12.22 -19.40
C ASN A 229 -31.74 11.03 -20.36
N HIS A 230 -31.70 9.80 -19.85
CA HIS A 230 -31.60 8.58 -20.65
C HIS A 230 -32.57 7.50 -20.14
N THR A 231 -32.88 6.55 -21.00
CA THR A 231 -33.63 5.36 -20.58
C THR A 231 -32.84 4.56 -19.57
N CYS A 232 -33.53 4.05 -18.55
CA CYS A 232 -32.93 3.27 -17.51
C CYS A 232 -32.16 2.05 -18.11
N PRO A 233 -30.86 1.85 -17.81
CA PRO A 233 -30.13 0.71 -18.31
C PRO A 233 -30.65 -0.58 -17.68
N THR A 234 -30.52 -1.70 -18.39
CA THR A 234 -30.89 -3.01 -17.86
C THR A 234 -29.78 -3.66 -17.05
N ALA A 235 -28.55 -3.15 -17.17
CA ALA A 235 -27.41 -3.53 -16.35
C ALA A 235 -26.45 -2.34 -16.20
N ILE A 236 -25.82 -2.28 -15.02
CA ILE A 236 -24.76 -1.32 -14.70
C ILE A 236 -23.52 -2.11 -14.30
N ILE A 237 -22.42 -1.88 -15.00
CA ILE A 237 -21.11 -2.44 -14.66
C ILE A 237 -20.30 -1.35 -13.94
N CYS A 238 -19.75 -1.67 -12.78
CA CYS A 238 -18.92 -0.77 -12.00
C CYS A 238 -17.48 -1.29 -11.98
N ALA A 239 -16.51 -0.42 -12.26
CA ALA A 239 -15.10 -0.81 -12.33
C ALA A 239 -14.54 -1.26 -10.98
N THR A 240 -15.11 -0.79 -9.87
CA THR A 240 -14.70 -1.14 -8.50
C THR A 240 -15.91 -1.25 -7.56
N ASP A 241 -15.68 -1.85 -6.38
CA ASP A 241 -16.65 -1.93 -5.29
C ASP A 241 -17.08 -0.55 -4.79
N THR A 242 -16.15 0.40 -4.68
CA THR A 242 -16.47 1.79 -4.25
C THR A 242 -17.41 2.47 -5.25
N ILE A 243 -17.19 2.28 -6.54
CA ILE A 243 -18.10 2.78 -7.59
C ILE A 243 -19.46 2.07 -7.49
N ALA A 244 -19.48 0.75 -7.24
CA ALA A 244 -20.73 0.02 -7.07
C ALA A 244 -21.54 0.52 -5.87
N MET A 245 -20.89 0.86 -4.76
CA MET A 245 -21.56 1.47 -3.60
C MET A 245 -22.21 2.82 -3.95
N GLY A 246 -21.62 3.60 -4.86
CA GLY A 246 -22.21 4.85 -5.33
C GLY A 246 -23.40 4.66 -6.29
N CYS A 247 -23.63 3.43 -6.79
CA CYS A 247 -24.78 3.10 -7.62
C CYS A 247 -25.98 2.55 -6.84
N MET A 248 -25.80 2.21 -5.58
CA MET A 248 -26.84 1.63 -4.69
C MET A 248 -27.63 2.72 -3.97
#